data_d3c753250ecd7d6dfdae4a1f86f34f05
#
_entry.id   d3c753250ecd7d6dfdae4a1f86f34f05
#
_cell.length_a   1.000
_cell.length_b   1.000
_cell.length_c   1.000
_cell.angle_alpha   90.00
_cell.angle_beta   90.00
_cell.angle_gamma   90.00
#
_symmetry.space_group_name_H-M   'P 1'
#
loop_
_entity.id
_entity.type
_entity.pdbx_description
1 polymer ?
#
loop_
_entity_poly.entity_id
_entity_poly.type
_entity_poly.pdbx_seq_one_letter_code
_entity_poly.pdbx_strand_id
1 'polypeptide(L)'
;YPLGHQMRFLALSEEDPSSLLGKTYINSNADVIKLFSDDSDVVTYESENTDVSIVRDVSKKSNVFPSERSLHLTQHRGREKELLCELNIPCAPYQIVNSVSELQNAIKSIGLPAILKTTRDGYDGKGQFHIKSESQIDEAWGHMSGNESILEGFVKFERELSLIAVRGLDGSLKYYPLVENTHHEGILRLTVAPAQNISKSLQKKAEGYMHSLINEI
;
A
#
# COMPACT_ATOMS: atom_id res chain seq x y z
N TYR A 1 12.61 -18.17 -17.92
CA TYR A 1 12.15 -18.04 -16.55
C TYR A 1 11.85 -19.43 -15.97
N PRO A 2 12.07 -19.71 -14.67
CA PRO A 2 11.99 -21.09 -14.14
C PRO A 2 10.64 -21.79 -14.36
N LEU A 3 9.55 -21.03 -14.48
CA LEU A 3 8.20 -21.59 -14.73
C LEU A 3 7.82 -21.61 -16.21
N GLY A 4 8.74 -21.33 -17.13
CA GLY A 4 8.48 -21.31 -18.59
C GLY A 4 7.77 -20.05 -19.09
N HIS A 5 7.50 -19.05 -18.24
CA HIS A 5 6.91 -17.79 -18.67
C HIS A 5 7.92 -16.93 -19.43
N GLN A 6 7.45 -16.24 -20.45
CA GLN A 6 8.19 -15.17 -21.11
C GLN A 6 7.84 -13.85 -20.45
N MET A 7 8.86 -13.16 -19.94
CA MET A 7 8.66 -11.86 -19.26
C MET A 7 8.75 -10.73 -20.26
N ARG A 8 7.85 -9.75 -20.08
CA ARG A 8 7.83 -8.49 -20.79
C ARG A 8 7.68 -7.36 -19.79
N PHE A 9 8.27 -6.23 -20.09
CA PHE A 9 8.30 -5.10 -19.18
C PHE A 9 7.81 -3.84 -19.88
N LEU A 10 7.06 -3.03 -19.17
CA LEU A 10 6.74 -1.65 -19.54
C LEU A 10 7.55 -0.73 -18.61
N ALA A 11 8.53 -0.06 -19.16
CA ALA A 11 9.43 0.83 -18.44
C ALA A 11 9.21 2.28 -18.85
N LEU A 12 9.44 3.21 -17.93
CA LEU A 12 9.28 4.65 -18.18
C LEU A 12 10.55 5.30 -18.74
N SER A 13 11.71 4.64 -18.61
CA SER A 13 13.00 5.12 -19.13
C SER A 13 13.86 3.99 -19.70
N GLU A 14 14.84 4.34 -20.51
CA GLU A 14 15.82 3.40 -21.07
C GLU A 14 16.81 2.88 -20.00
N GLU A 15 16.94 3.58 -18.89
CA GLU A 15 17.83 3.23 -17.77
C GLU A 15 17.23 2.15 -16.86
N ASP A 16 15.98 1.76 -17.09
CA ASP A 16 15.30 0.73 -16.30
C ASP A 16 16.02 -0.62 -16.48
N PRO A 17 16.43 -1.31 -15.39
CA PRO A 17 17.17 -2.56 -15.46
C PRO A 17 16.33 -3.72 -16.02
N SER A 18 15.05 -3.60 -16.20
CA SER A 18 14.16 -4.62 -16.77
C SER A 18 14.57 -5.07 -18.17
N SER A 19 15.24 -4.21 -18.94
CA SER A 19 15.81 -4.52 -20.25
C SER A 19 16.82 -5.68 -20.22
N LEU A 20 17.45 -5.95 -19.07
CA LEU A 20 18.34 -7.08 -18.85
C LEU A 20 17.61 -8.41 -18.63
N LEU A 21 16.30 -8.36 -18.35
CA LEU A 21 15.52 -9.52 -17.93
C LEU A 21 14.55 -10.02 -19.01
N GLY A 22 14.22 -9.19 -19.99
CA GLY A 22 13.30 -9.56 -21.07
C GLY A 22 13.00 -8.41 -22.02
N LYS A 23 12.05 -8.65 -22.93
CA LYS A 23 11.59 -7.64 -23.87
C LYS A 23 10.98 -6.46 -23.13
N THR A 24 11.54 -5.28 -23.32
CA THR A 24 11.10 -4.06 -22.66
C THR A 24 10.49 -3.08 -23.66
N TYR A 25 9.35 -2.54 -23.31
CA TYR A 25 8.67 -1.47 -24.00
C TYR A 25 8.90 -0.19 -23.20
N ILE A 26 9.43 0.82 -23.84
CA ILE A 26 9.84 2.07 -23.16
C ILE A 26 8.86 3.17 -23.49
N ASN A 27 8.41 3.89 -22.48
CA ASN A 27 7.40 4.92 -22.57
C ASN A 27 5.98 4.39 -22.30
N SER A 28 5.08 5.29 -21.91
CA SER A 28 3.67 4.99 -21.59
C SER A 28 2.67 5.67 -22.55
N ASN A 29 3.10 6.01 -23.75
CA ASN A 29 2.16 6.51 -24.76
C ASN A 29 1.22 5.40 -25.28
N ALA A 30 0.10 5.78 -25.89
CA ALA A 30 -0.95 4.84 -26.28
C ALA A 30 -0.48 3.74 -27.25
N ASP A 31 0.47 4.02 -28.14
CA ASP A 31 0.97 3.05 -29.10
C ASP A 31 1.85 2.00 -28.42
N VAL A 32 2.72 2.43 -27.49
CA VAL A 32 3.57 1.52 -26.71
C VAL A 32 2.73 0.68 -25.75
N ILE A 33 1.76 1.27 -25.06
CA ILE A 33 0.82 0.54 -24.22
C ILE A 33 0.07 -0.51 -25.03
N LYS A 34 -0.37 -0.17 -26.23
CA LYS A 34 -1.03 -1.14 -27.13
C LYS A 34 -0.12 -2.30 -27.49
N LEU A 35 1.11 -2.04 -27.92
CA LEU A 35 2.07 -3.08 -28.30
C LEU A 35 2.43 -3.99 -27.12
N PHE A 36 2.64 -3.41 -25.93
CA PHE A 36 2.89 -4.16 -24.70
C PHE A 36 1.71 -5.06 -24.33
N SER A 37 0.49 -4.51 -24.41
CA SER A 37 -0.73 -5.23 -24.07
C SER A 37 -1.01 -6.36 -25.06
N ASP A 38 -0.86 -6.12 -26.37
CA ASP A 38 -1.07 -7.12 -27.42
C ASP A 38 -0.07 -8.30 -27.31
N ASP A 39 1.10 -8.08 -26.68
CA ASP A 39 2.16 -9.08 -26.49
C ASP A 39 2.11 -9.73 -25.08
N SER A 40 1.07 -9.47 -24.28
CA SER A 40 0.99 -9.93 -22.89
C SER A 40 -0.33 -10.62 -22.60
N ASP A 41 -0.28 -11.86 -22.12
CA ASP A 41 -1.48 -12.63 -21.73
C ASP A 41 -2.04 -12.13 -20.39
N VAL A 42 -1.16 -11.75 -19.46
CA VAL A 42 -1.48 -11.20 -18.15
C VAL A 42 -0.42 -10.19 -17.72
N VAL A 43 -0.87 -9.14 -17.08
CA VAL A 43 -0.01 -8.06 -16.60
C VAL A 43 -0.14 -7.91 -15.08
N THR A 44 0.96 -7.65 -14.44
CA THR A 44 1.03 -7.27 -13.02
C THR A 44 1.98 -6.10 -12.85
N TYR A 45 1.92 -5.43 -11.72
CA TYR A 45 2.86 -4.39 -11.32
C TYR A 45 3.42 -4.73 -9.93
N GLU A 46 4.65 -4.34 -9.68
CA GLU A 46 5.32 -4.57 -8.40
C GLU A 46 5.24 -3.32 -7.52
N SER A 47 5.44 -2.14 -8.11
CA SER A 47 5.46 -0.89 -7.36
C SER A 47 4.06 -0.36 -7.07
N GLU A 48 3.79 -0.05 -5.80
CA GLU A 48 2.59 0.66 -5.35
C GLU A 48 2.52 2.09 -5.90
N ASN A 49 3.65 2.65 -6.34
CA ASN A 49 3.72 3.99 -6.91
C ASN A 49 3.54 4.00 -8.44
N THR A 50 3.17 2.87 -9.03
CA THR A 50 2.81 2.80 -10.45
C THR A 50 1.66 3.77 -10.74
N ASP A 51 1.76 4.54 -11.83
CA ASP A 51 0.69 5.45 -12.24
C ASP A 51 -0.58 4.67 -12.59
N VAL A 52 -1.66 4.98 -11.87
CA VAL A 52 -2.99 4.38 -12.06
C VAL A 52 -3.48 4.55 -13.49
N SER A 53 -3.13 5.66 -14.16
CA SER A 53 -3.55 5.90 -15.56
C SER A 53 -2.94 4.88 -16.52
N ILE A 54 -1.69 4.49 -16.30
CA ILE A 54 -1.02 3.44 -17.10
C ILE A 54 -1.72 2.10 -16.88
N VAL A 55 -1.96 1.73 -15.63
CA VAL A 55 -2.66 0.48 -15.29
C VAL A 55 -4.06 0.45 -15.91
N ARG A 56 -4.79 1.56 -15.85
CA ARG A 56 -6.11 1.72 -16.48
C ARG A 56 -6.05 1.53 -18.00
N ASP A 57 -5.06 2.12 -18.66
CA ASP A 57 -4.94 2.03 -20.11
C ASP A 57 -4.53 0.62 -20.56
N VAL A 58 -3.65 -0.04 -19.82
CA VAL A 58 -3.30 -1.46 -20.05
C VAL A 58 -4.52 -2.36 -19.82
N SER A 59 -5.32 -2.10 -18.78
CA SER A 59 -6.51 -2.91 -18.43
C SER A 59 -7.60 -2.89 -19.50
N LYS A 60 -7.60 -1.90 -20.40
CA LYS A 60 -8.51 -1.87 -21.56
C LYS A 60 -8.20 -2.95 -22.60
N LYS A 61 -7.02 -3.55 -22.55
CA LYS A 61 -6.49 -4.48 -23.56
C LYS A 61 -6.08 -5.83 -23.00
N SER A 62 -5.60 -5.88 -21.78
CA SER A 62 -5.05 -7.08 -21.14
C SER A 62 -5.62 -7.26 -19.75
N ASN A 63 -5.58 -8.50 -19.25
CA ASN A 63 -5.90 -8.79 -17.86
C ASN A 63 -4.80 -8.26 -16.95
N VAL A 64 -5.13 -7.34 -16.03
CA VAL A 64 -4.20 -6.78 -15.06
C VAL A 64 -4.59 -7.20 -13.65
N PHE A 65 -3.64 -7.75 -12.91
CA PHE A 65 -3.84 -8.15 -11.52
C PHE A 65 -2.65 -7.70 -10.66
N PRO A 66 -2.90 -7.08 -9.48
CA PRO A 66 -4.20 -6.62 -8.95
C PRO A 66 -4.88 -5.59 -9.88
N SER A 67 -6.17 -5.32 -9.61
CA SER A 67 -6.97 -4.41 -10.44
C SER A 67 -6.49 -2.95 -10.33
N GLU A 68 -6.85 -2.11 -11.31
CA GLU A 68 -6.64 -0.65 -11.24
C GLU A 68 -7.29 -0.05 -9.98
N ARG A 69 -8.50 -0.54 -9.62
CA ARG A 69 -9.20 -0.11 -8.40
C ARG A 69 -8.40 -0.44 -7.14
N SER A 70 -7.81 -1.64 -7.08
CA SER A 70 -6.93 -2.04 -5.97
C SER A 70 -5.78 -1.05 -5.80
N LEU A 71 -5.03 -0.78 -6.88
CA LEU A 71 -3.93 0.17 -6.85
C LEU A 71 -4.38 1.57 -6.42
N HIS A 72 -5.47 2.08 -7.02
CA HIS A 72 -6.00 3.41 -6.71
C HIS A 72 -6.33 3.59 -5.23
N LEU A 73 -6.94 2.58 -4.62
CA LEU A 73 -7.34 2.63 -3.21
C LEU A 73 -6.14 2.50 -2.26
N THR A 74 -5.22 1.58 -2.55
CA THR A 74 -4.14 1.23 -1.62
C THR A 74 -2.89 2.11 -1.74
N GLN A 75 -2.68 2.82 -2.86
CA GLN A 75 -1.52 3.71 -3.00
C GLN A 75 -1.65 5.04 -2.25
N HIS A 76 -2.78 5.31 -1.59
CA HIS A 76 -3.04 6.56 -0.89
C HIS A 76 -3.62 6.28 0.50
N ARG A 77 -2.86 6.59 1.55
CA ARG A 77 -3.21 6.28 2.94
C ARG A 77 -4.59 6.78 3.38
N GLY A 78 -5.04 7.94 2.88
CA GLY A 78 -6.37 8.45 3.18
C GLY A 78 -7.47 7.56 2.60
N ARG A 79 -7.38 7.21 1.31
CA ARG A 79 -8.36 6.33 0.64
C ARG A 79 -8.38 4.93 1.26
N GLU A 80 -7.20 4.41 1.62
CA GLU A 80 -7.11 3.14 2.34
C GLU A 80 -7.86 3.20 3.68
N LYS A 81 -7.68 4.26 4.46
CA LYS A 81 -8.40 4.45 5.73
C LYS A 81 -9.90 4.64 5.54
N GLU A 82 -10.32 5.39 4.52
CA GLU A 82 -11.73 5.55 4.16
C GLU A 82 -12.35 4.19 3.84
N LEU A 83 -11.72 3.38 3.00
CA LEU A 83 -12.16 2.03 2.68
C LEU A 83 -12.26 1.14 3.93
N LEU A 84 -11.26 1.16 4.82
CA LEU A 84 -11.32 0.41 6.07
C LEU A 84 -12.51 0.84 6.94
N CYS A 85 -12.79 2.14 7.03
CA CYS A 85 -13.95 2.67 7.77
C CYS A 85 -15.28 2.23 7.14
N GLU A 86 -15.42 2.31 5.81
CA GLU A 86 -16.62 1.87 5.08
C GLU A 86 -16.90 0.37 5.32
N LEU A 87 -15.85 -0.43 5.41
CA LEU A 87 -15.92 -1.87 5.68
C LEU A 87 -16.05 -2.20 7.18
N ASN A 88 -16.13 -1.20 8.05
CA ASN A 88 -16.14 -1.37 9.50
C ASN A 88 -14.91 -2.15 10.04
N ILE A 89 -13.76 -2.00 9.38
CA ILE A 89 -12.48 -2.53 9.83
C ILE A 89 -11.83 -1.47 10.73
N PRO A 90 -11.58 -1.78 12.02
CA PRO A 90 -10.99 -0.80 12.93
C PRO A 90 -9.61 -0.33 12.48
N CYS A 91 -9.38 0.98 12.51
CA CYS A 91 -8.09 1.57 12.26
C CYS A 91 -7.77 2.67 13.29
N ALA A 92 -6.52 3.14 13.34
CA ALA A 92 -6.16 4.28 14.16
C ALA A 92 -6.98 5.52 13.77
N PRO A 93 -7.39 6.39 14.73
CA PRO A 93 -7.97 7.69 14.41
C PRO A 93 -7.06 8.46 13.47
N TYR A 94 -7.60 9.11 12.46
CA TYR A 94 -6.80 9.81 11.47
C TYR A 94 -7.49 11.07 10.95
N GLN A 95 -6.69 11.96 10.38
CA GLN A 95 -7.16 13.14 9.65
C GLN A 95 -6.17 13.53 8.56
N ILE A 96 -6.67 13.84 7.35
CA ILE A 96 -5.87 14.42 6.27
C ILE A 96 -5.63 15.88 6.59
N VAL A 97 -4.41 16.35 6.33
CA VAL A 97 -3.96 17.71 6.63
C VAL A 97 -3.13 18.26 5.45
N ASN A 98 -3.43 19.50 5.07
CA ASN A 98 -2.79 20.20 3.94
C ASN A 98 -2.11 21.51 4.39
N SER A 99 -2.11 21.79 5.69
CA SER A 99 -1.49 23.00 6.26
C SER A 99 -1.13 22.81 7.72
N VAL A 100 -0.24 23.65 8.24
CA VAL A 100 0.12 23.69 9.67
C VAL A 100 -1.14 23.91 10.54
N SER A 101 -2.04 24.79 10.11
CA SER A 101 -3.27 25.07 10.88
C SER A 101 -4.21 23.85 10.93
N GLU A 102 -4.31 23.09 9.84
CA GLU A 102 -5.06 21.83 9.84
C GLU A 102 -4.39 20.79 10.72
N LEU A 103 -3.06 20.67 10.69
CA LEU A 103 -2.31 19.78 11.56
C LEU A 103 -2.53 20.12 13.05
N GLN A 104 -2.50 21.42 13.41
CA GLN A 104 -2.79 21.85 14.77
C GLN A 104 -4.21 21.47 15.22
N ASN A 105 -5.19 21.62 14.34
CA ASN A 105 -6.58 21.23 14.64
C ASN A 105 -6.73 19.69 14.73
N ALA A 106 -6.07 18.96 13.86
CA ALA A 106 -6.06 17.49 13.89
C ALA A 106 -5.46 16.96 15.20
N ILE A 107 -4.35 17.57 15.68
CA ILE A 107 -3.74 17.20 16.96
C ILE A 107 -4.69 17.44 18.15
N LYS A 108 -5.44 18.55 18.14
CA LYS A 108 -6.46 18.79 19.19
C LYS A 108 -7.55 17.74 19.21
N SER A 109 -7.90 17.20 18.06
CA SER A 109 -8.96 16.20 17.91
C SER A 109 -8.47 14.78 18.21
N ILE A 110 -7.30 14.41 17.70
CA ILE A 110 -6.73 13.04 17.78
C ILE A 110 -5.95 12.87 19.09
N GLY A 111 -5.26 13.91 19.54
CA GLY A 111 -4.36 13.86 20.71
C GLY A 111 -2.94 13.48 20.34
N LEU A 112 -2.08 13.51 21.37
CA LEU A 112 -0.65 13.14 21.28
C LEU A 112 -0.36 11.94 22.21
N PRO A 113 0.61 11.10 21.88
CA PRO A 113 1.45 11.15 20.68
C PRO A 113 0.71 10.76 19.40
N ALA A 114 1.18 11.28 18.28
CA ALA A 114 0.61 11.00 16.96
C ALA A 114 1.73 10.83 15.92
N ILE A 115 1.40 10.26 14.76
CA ILE A 115 2.34 10.10 13.65
C ILE A 115 1.81 10.86 12.45
N LEU A 116 2.60 11.81 11.96
CA LEU A 116 2.35 12.49 10.70
C LEU A 116 3.05 11.71 9.58
N LYS A 117 2.35 11.41 8.49
CA LYS A 117 2.88 10.67 7.34
C LYS A 117 2.49 11.36 6.05
N THR A 118 3.31 11.25 5.00
CA THR A 118 2.87 11.58 3.64
C THR A 118 1.74 10.64 3.22
N THR A 119 0.78 11.13 2.43
CA THR A 119 -0.32 10.28 1.95
C THR A 119 0.12 9.28 0.90
N ARG A 120 1.26 9.54 0.22
CA ARG A 120 1.88 8.70 -0.81
C ARG A 120 3.39 8.60 -0.60
N ASP A 121 4.04 7.72 -1.34
CA ASP A 121 5.51 7.64 -1.53
C ASP A 121 6.33 7.39 -0.23
N GLY A 122 5.70 7.04 0.88
CA GLY A 122 6.41 6.73 2.13
C GLY A 122 6.83 5.25 2.18
N TYR A 123 8.14 4.99 2.37
CA TYR A 123 8.71 3.65 2.51
C TYR A 123 9.81 3.63 3.58
N ASP A 124 10.07 2.49 4.18
CA ASP A 124 11.17 2.26 5.14
C ASP A 124 11.30 3.33 6.24
N GLY A 125 10.15 3.78 6.77
CA GLY A 125 10.12 4.85 7.78
C GLY A 125 10.36 6.26 7.24
N LYS A 126 10.62 6.43 5.94
CA LYS A 126 10.69 7.74 5.27
C LYS A 126 9.30 8.32 5.08
N GLY A 127 9.20 9.65 5.08
CA GLY A 127 7.92 10.34 4.94
C GLY A 127 7.02 10.19 6.17
N GLN A 128 7.58 9.98 7.36
CA GLN A 128 6.85 10.00 8.63
C GLN A 128 7.60 10.76 9.74
N PHE A 129 6.83 11.36 10.64
CA PHE A 129 7.34 12.07 11.79
C PHE A 129 6.49 11.78 13.03
N HIS A 130 7.15 11.41 14.15
CA HIS A 130 6.48 11.14 15.42
C HIS A 130 6.34 12.44 16.23
N ILE A 131 5.14 12.94 16.37
CA ILE A 131 4.82 14.13 17.15
C ILE A 131 4.50 13.71 18.58
N LYS A 132 5.34 14.12 19.54
CA LYS A 132 5.16 13.81 20.96
C LYS A 132 4.65 15.01 21.75
N SER A 133 4.86 16.23 21.25
CA SER A 133 4.42 17.49 21.87
C SER A 133 4.04 18.51 20.79
N GLU A 134 3.21 19.48 21.16
CA GLU A 134 2.79 20.57 20.25
C GLU A 134 3.96 21.42 19.74
N SER A 135 5.04 21.51 20.49
CA SER A 135 6.25 22.25 20.06
C SER A 135 6.95 21.66 18.84
N GLN A 136 6.60 20.45 18.44
CA GLN A 136 7.18 19.77 17.27
C GLN A 136 6.35 19.95 15.99
N ILE A 137 5.24 20.69 16.02
CA ILE A 137 4.30 20.81 14.89
C ILE A 137 4.97 21.42 13.66
N ASP A 138 5.68 22.54 13.83
CA ASP A 138 6.33 23.24 12.72
C ASP A 138 7.46 22.40 12.11
N GLU A 139 8.24 21.73 12.96
CA GLU A 139 9.27 20.79 12.53
C GLU A 139 8.68 19.62 11.75
N ALA A 140 7.62 19.01 12.28
CA ALA A 140 6.93 17.89 11.64
C ALA A 140 6.36 18.29 10.27
N TRP A 141 5.73 19.45 10.17
CA TRP A 141 5.20 19.96 8.90
C TRP A 141 6.32 20.27 7.90
N GLY A 142 7.42 20.88 8.36
CA GLY A 142 8.60 21.11 7.53
C GLY A 142 9.19 19.83 6.97
N HIS A 143 9.18 18.75 7.76
CA HIS A 143 9.62 17.43 7.32
C HIS A 143 8.76 16.85 6.17
N MET A 144 7.47 17.17 6.12
CA MET A 144 6.56 16.76 5.03
C MET A 144 6.73 17.61 3.77
N SER A 145 7.55 18.65 3.78
CA SER A 145 7.81 19.55 2.64
C SER A 145 6.55 20.18 2.03
N GLY A 146 5.52 20.39 2.84
CA GLY A 146 4.23 20.96 2.42
C GLY A 146 3.34 20.02 1.61
N ASN A 147 3.68 18.73 1.53
CA ASN A 147 2.86 17.75 0.85
C ASN A 147 1.62 17.39 1.68
N GLU A 148 0.54 17.01 0.98
CA GLU A 148 -0.63 16.40 1.63
C GLU A 148 -0.18 15.28 2.55
N SER A 149 -0.64 15.33 3.79
CA SER A 149 -0.22 14.39 4.83
C SER A 149 -1.42 13.84 5.59
N ILE A 150 -1.21 12.74 6.28
CA ILE A 150 -2.19 12.14 7.20
C ILE A 150 -1.61 12.13 8.60
N LEU A 151 -2.35 12.68 9.57
CA LEU A 151 -2.06 12.53 10.98
C LEU A 151 -2.80 11.31 11.50
N GLU A 152 -2.08 10.38 12.11
CA GLU A 152 -2.66 9.17 12.75
C GLU A 152 -2.36 9.17 14.24
N GLY A 153 -3.36 8.81 15.06
CA GLY A 153 -3.16 8.57 16.47
C GLY A 153 -2.17 7.43 16.70
N PHE A 154 -1.28 7.60 17.67
CA PHE A 154 -0.31 6.56 18.00
C PHE A 154 -0.99 5.35 18.64
N VAL A 155 -0.83 4.18 18.03
CA VAL A 155 -1.35 2.92 18.56
C VAL A 155 -0.24 2.20 19.33
N LYS A 156 -0.43 2.00 20.64
CA LYS A 156 0.45 1.15 21.43
C LYS A 156 0.02 -0.30 21.25
N PHE A 157 0.68 -1.01 20.36
CA PHE A 157 0.42 -2.42 20.10
C PHE A 157 1.40 -3.33 20.85
N GLU A 158 0.99 -4.54 21.14
CA GLU A 158 1.83 -5.57 21.74
C GLU A 158 2.57 -6.39 20.68
N ARG A 159 1.92 -6.59 19.53
CA ARG A 159 2.44 -7.39 18.40
C ARG A 159 1.97 -6.80 17.10
N GLU A 160 2.81 -6.93 16.09
CA GLU A 160 2.46 -6.59 14.71
C GLU A 160 2.29 -7.87 13.91
N LEU A 161 1.12 -8.02 13.31
CA LEU A 161 0.73 -9.23 12.57
C LEU A 161 0.32 -8.86 11.15
N SER A 162 0.68 -9.72 10.19
CA SER A 162 0.21 -9.62 8.82
C SER A 162 -0.55 -10.87 8.41
N LEU A 163 -1.57 -10.69 7.56
CA LEU A 163 -2.30 -11.76 6.90
C LEU A 163 -2.15 -11.62 5.39
N ILE A 164 -1.72 -12.68 4.74
CA ILE A 164 -1.68 -12.76 3.28
C ILE A 164 -2.88 -13.59 2.82
N ALA A 165 -3.58 -13.08 1.81
CA ALA A 165 -4.68 -13.79 1.18
C ALA A 165 -4.54 -13.77 -0.34
N VAL A 166 -5.13 -14.78 -1.00
CA VAL A 166 -5.15 -14.89 -2.45
C VAL A 166 -6.58 -15.14 -2.89
N ARG A 167 -7.03 -14.38 -3.91
CA ARG A 167 -8.31 -14.61 -4.58
C ARG A 167 -8.05 -15.15 -5.98
N GLY A 168 -8.60 -16.32 -6.26
CA GLY A 168 -8.61 -16.89 -7.59
C GLY A 168 -9.58 -16.16 -8.53
N LEU A 169 -9.39 -16.31 -9.84
CA LEU A 169 -10.30 -15.74 -10.85
C LEU A 169 -11.71 -16.32 -10.76
N ASP A 170 -11.85 -17.51 -10.17
CA ASP A 170 -13.13 -18.17 -9.86
C ASP A 170 -13.81 -17.64 -8.59
N GLY A 171 -13.21 -16.63 -7.95
CA GLY A 171 -13.66 -16.06 -6.69
C GLY A 171 -13.25 -16.85 -5.44
N SER A 172 -12.56 -17.99 -5.57
CA SER A 172 -12.09 -18.77 -4.43
C SER A 172 -11.05 -17.98 -3.62
N LEU A 173 -11.13 -18.07 -2.27
CA LEU A 173 -10.22 -17.39 -1.36
C LEU A 173 -9.36 -18.39 -0.60
N LYS A 174 -8.09 -18.07 -0.44
CA LYS A 174 -7.15 -18.79 0.42
C LYS A 174 -6.43 -17.79 1.32
N TYR A 175 -6.26 -18.17 2.59
CA TYR A 175 -5.57 -17.39 3.60
C TYR A 175 -4.34 -18.15 4.08
N TYR A 176 -3.24 -17.45 4.22
CA TYR A 176 -2.07 -17.95 4.93
C TYR A 176 -2.28 -17.80 6.44
N PRO A 177 -1.54 -18.54 7.26
CA PRO A 177 -1.50 -18.26 8.69
C PRO A 177 -1.03 -16.84 8.95
N LEU A 178 -1.48 -16.22 10.04
CA LEU A 178 -0.91 -14.97 10.52
C LEU A 178 0.60 -15.11 10.71
N VAL A 179 1.33 -14.09 10.29
CA VAL A 179 2.77 -13.96 10.51
C VAL A 179 3.04 -12.79 11.46
N GLU A 180 4.11 -12.87 12.23
CA GLU A 180 4.52 -11.82 13.16
C GLU A 180 5.73 -11.08 12.63
N ASN A 181 5.66 -9.75 12.62
CA ASN A 181 6.67 -8.86 12.10
C ASN A 181 7.40 -8.13 13.23
N THR A 182 8.69 -7.96 13.05
CA THR A 182 9.53 -7.11 13.90
C THR A 182 10.17 -6.05 13.02
N HIS A 183 9.83 -4.79 13.29
CA HIS A 183 10.45 -3.63 12.66
C HIS A 183 11.51 -3.01 13.56
N HIS A 184 12.54 -2.48 12.95
CA HIS A 184 13.54 -1.64 13.63
C HIS A 184 13.74 -0.38 12.78
N GLU A 185 13.52 0.78 13.37
CA GLU A 185 13.60 2.10 12.70
C GLU A 185 12.71 2.19 11.44
N GLY A 186 11.50 1.61 11.50
CA GLY A 186 10.55 1.60 10.38
C GLY A 186 10.86 0.59 9.28
N ILE A 187 11.92 -0.20 9.39
CA ILE A 187 12.32 -1.23 8.42
C ILE A 187 11.96 -2.61 8.96
N LEU A 188 11.27 -3.42 8.17
CA LEU A 188 10.99 -4.82 8.48
C LEU A 188 12.30 -5.63 8.53
N ARG A 189 12.61 -6.21 9.69
CA ARG A 189 13.84 -6.99 9.92
C ARG A 189 13.61 -8.47 10.04
N LEU A 190 12.45 -8.87 10.58
CA LEU A 190 12.15 -10.28 10.79
C LEU A 190 10.65 -10.52 10.63
N THR A 191 10.31 -11.58 9.92
CA THR A 191 8.96 -12.14 9.88
C THR A 191 9.00 -13.59 10.33
N VAL A 192 8.19 -13.93 11.33
CA VAL A 192 8.02 -15.31 11.81
C VAL A 192 6.73 -15.88 11.26
N ALA A 193 6.82 -16.94 10.47
CA ALA A 193 5.70 -17.62 9.83
C ALA A 193 5.66 -19.11 10.19
N PRO A 194 4.57 -19.64 10.77
CA PRO A 194 3.43 -18.90 11.31
C PRO A 194 3.77 -18.18 12.63
N ALA A 195 3.02 -17.11 12.92
CA ALA A 195 3.14 -16.41 14.21
C ALA A 195 2.81 -17.35 15.37
N GLN A 196 3.63 -17.29 16.43
CA GLN A 196 3.47 -18.15 17.58
C GLN A 196 2.33 -17.68 18.51
N ASN A 197 1.69 -18.64 19.18
CA ASN A 197 0.64 -18.35 20.18
C ASN A 197 -0.55 -17.53 19.63
N ILE A 198 -0.96 -17.79 18.39
CA ILE A 198 -2.14 -17.19 17.79
C ILE A 198 -3.37 -18.03 18.14
N SER A 199 -4.38 -17.40 18.74
CA SER A 199 -5.65 -18.05 18.98
C SER A 199 -6.43 -18.24 17.67
N LYS A 200 -7.23 -19.32 17.61
CA LYS A 200 -8.13 -19.55 16.46
C LYS A 200 -9.12 -18.40 16.25
N SER A 201 -9.54 -17.72 17.32
CA SER A 201 -10.44 -16.57 17.23
C SER A 201 -9.76 -15.35 16.59
N LEU A 202 -8.48 -15.10 16.92
CA LEU A 202 -7.71 -14.00 16.29
C LEU A 202 -7.47 -14.26 14.81
N GLN A 203 -7.07 -15.49 14.43
CA GLN A 203 -6.93 -15.88 13.03
C GLN A 203 -8.24 -15.65 12.26
N LYS A 204 -9.37 -16.15 12.76
CA LYS A 204 -10.69 -15.96 12.12
C LYS A 204 -11.11 -14.49 12.04
N LYS A 205 -10.79 -13.68 13.04
CA LYS A 205 -11.07 -12.25 13.01
C LYS A 205 -10.29 -11.54 11.91
N ALA A 206 -9.01 -11.84 11.77
CA ALA A 206 -8.17 -11.30 10.70
C ALA A 206 -8.64 -11.77 9.31
N GLU A 207 -9.01 -13.05 9.17
CA GLU A 207 -9.60 -13.58 7.93
C GLU A 207 -10.93 -12.88 7.57
N GLY A 208 -11.76 -12.57 8.57
CA GLY A 208 -13.01 -11.82 8.37
C GLY A 208 -12.76 -10.41 7.83
N TYR A 209 -11.79 -9.69 8.38
CA TYR A 209 -11.39 -8.37 7.86
C TYR A 209 -10.82 -8.46 6.44
N MET A 210 -9.93 -9.41 6.22
CA MET A 210 -9.36 -9.64 4.89
C MET A 210 -10.42 -10.05 3.87
N HIS A 211 -11.42 -10.87 4.26
CA HIS A 211 -12.54 -11.25 3.40
C HIS A 211 -13.33 -10.02 2.92
N SER A 212 -13.66 -9.10 3.84
CA SER A 212 -14.36 -7.86 3.49
C SER A 212 -13.52 -7.00 2.55
N LEU A 213 -12.23 -6.85 2.85
CA LEU A 213 -11.31 -6.02 2.06
C LEU A 213 -11.12 -6.58 0.64
N ILE A 214 -10.76 -7.86 0.51
CA ILE A 214 -10.39 -8.47 -0.78
C ILE A 214 -11.58 -8.61 -1.74
N ASN A 215 -12.81 -8.58 -1.24
CA ASN A 215 -14.01 -8.56 -2.07
C ASN A 215 -14.36 -7.17 -2.61
N GLU A 216 -13.83 -6.12 -2.01
CA GLU A 216 -14.09 -4.74 -2.41
C GLU A 216 -13.06 -4.21 -3.41
N ILE A 217 -11.84 -4.77 -3.47
CA ILE A 217 -10.72 -4.30 -4.31
C ILE A 217 -10.40 -5.20 -5.49
#